data_a52e701aae2d05bcba5c1c5c227b6c93
#
_entry.id   a52e701aae2d05bcba5c1c5c227b6c93
#
_cell.length_a   1.000
_cell.length_b   1.000
_cell.length_c   1.000
_cell.angle_alpha   90.00
_cell.angle_beta   90.00
_cell.angle_gamma   90.00
#
_symmetry.space_group_name_H-M   'P 1'
#
loop_
_entity.id
_entity.type
_entity.pdbx_description
1 polymer ?
#
loop_
_entity_poly.entity_id
_entity_poly.type
_entity_poly.pdbx_seq_one_letter_code
_entity_poly.pdbx_strand_id
1 'polypeptide(L)' 'MTEYEVINVDNKDYLIVNEIDYKGTTYIYLVNSKNEADVMIRKSSKEDKDLYVPLENDDEFNLANLLLFKKVTEK' A
#
# COMPACT_ATOMS: atom_id res chain seq x y z
N MET A 1 -19.58 8.43 -5.09
CA MET A 1 -18.28 8.92 -5.59
C MET A 1 -17.15 8.41 -4.70
N THR A 2 -16.10 7.95 -5.30
CA THR A 2 -15.00 7.38 -4.57
C THR A 2 -13.84 8.36 -4.51
N GLU A 3 -13.37 8.60 -3.31
CA GLU A 3 -12.18 9.45 -3.12
C GLU A 3 -11.06 8.60 -2.57
N TYR A 4 -9.88 8.79 -3.11
CA TYR A 4 -8.70 8.10 -2.63
C TYR A 4 -7.79 9.08 -1.93
N GLU A 5 -7.15 8.61 -0.86
CA GLU A 5 -6.11 9.39 -0.23
C GLU A 5 -4.88 9.38 -1.13
N VAL A 6 -4.24 10.55 -1.26
CA VAL A 6 -3.06 10.71 -2.11
C VAL A 6 -1.85 10.91 -1.22
N ILE A 7 -0.78 10.17 -1.50
CA ILE A 7 0.49 10.37 -0.80
C ILE A 7 1.60 10.59 -1.81
N ASN A 8 2.65 11.28 -1.41
CA ASN A 8 3.79 11.54 -2.27
C ASN A 8 4.92 10.58 -1.91
N VAL A 9 5.41 9.85 -2.90
CA VAL A 9 6.52 8.93 -2.74
C VAL A 9 7.51 9.18 -3.87
N ASP A 10 8.75 9.53 -3.52
CA ASP A 10 9.80 9.80 -4.50
C ASP A 10 9.40 10.84 -5.53
N ASN A 11 8.74 11.91 -5.06
CA ASN A 11 8.29 13.04 -5.89
C ASN A 11 7.19 12.67 -6.89
N LYS A 12 6.48 11.59 -6.62
CA LYS A 12 5.33 11.18 -7.43
C LYS A 12 4.12 11.00 -6.53
N ASP A 13 2.97 11.35 -7.04
CA ASP A 13 1.72 11.20 -6.30
C ASP A 13 1.14 9.83 -6.54
N TYR A 14 0.81 9.13 -5.45
CA TYR A 14 0.21 7.80 -5.51
C TYR A 14 -1.12 7.81 -4.78
N LEU A 15 -2.05 7.04 -5.30
CA LEU A 15 -3.36 6.86 -4.68
C LEU A 15 -3.34 5.60 -3.83
N ILE A 16 -3.88 5.70 -2.62
CA ILE A 16 -4.06 4.52 -1.76
C ILE A 16 -5.37 3.87 -2.19
N VAL A 17 -5.27 2.77 -2.93
CA VAL A 17 -6.47 2.11 -3.46
C VAL A 17 -6.91 0.92 -2.62
N ASN A 18 -6.06 0.46 -1.72
CA ASN A 18 -6.43 -0.61 -0.81
C ASN A 18 -5.55 -0.56 0.43
N GLU A 19 -6.07 -1.10 1.52
CA GLU A 19 -5.38 -1.03 2.80
C GLU A 19 -5.80 -2.22 3.65
N ILE A 20 -4.85 -2.83 4.35
CA ILE A 20 -5.16 -3.94 5.22
C ILE A 20 -4.23 -3.93 6.44
N ASP A 21 -4.80 -4.22 7.61
CA ASP A 21 -4.03 -4.37 8.85
C ASP A 21 -3.76 -5.84 9.09
N TYR A 22 -2.52 -6.17 9.38
CA TYR A 22 -2.12 -7.55 9.65
C TYR A 22 -1.07 -7.56 10.75
N LYS A 23 -1.41 -8.16 11.88
CA LYS A 23 -0.49 -8.31 13.02
C LYS A 23 0.12 -6.96 13.45
N GLY A 24 -0.71 -5.93 13.48
CA GLY A 24 -0.28 -4.62 13.94
C GLY A 24 0.45 -3.78 12.90
N THR A 25 0.56 -4.27 11.68
CA THR A 25 1.17 -3.54 10.59
C THR A 25 0.12 -3.23 9.53
N THR A 26 0.07 -1.98 9.08
CA THR A 26 -0.84 -1.58 8.02
C THR A 26 -0.11 -1.59 6.70
N TYR A 27 -0.60 -2.40 5.76
CA TYR A 27 -0.07 -2.46 4.40
C TYR A 27 -1.01 -1.70 3.47
N ILE A 28 -0.44 -0.93 2.56
CA ILE A 28 -1.21 -0.16 1.60
C ILE A 28 -0.77 -0.49 0.19
N TYR A 29 -1.75 -0.48 -0.72
CA TYR A 29 -1.52 -0.72 -2.13
C TYR A 29 -1.65 0.62 -2.85
N LEU A 30 -0.60 1.02 -3.52
CA LEU A 30 -0.50 2.34 -4.13
C LEU A 30 -0.45 2.25 -5.65
N VAL A 31 -1.14 3.19 -6.30
CA VAL A 31 -1.11 3.29 -7.76
C VAL A 31 -0.74 4.73 -8.12
N ASN A 32 0.23 4.88 -9.01
CA ASN A 32 0.65 6.20 -9.46
C ASN A 32 -0.54 6.90 -10.11
N SER A 33 -0.80 8.14 -9.69
CA SER A 33 -1.96 8.89 -10.16
C SER A 33 -1.92 9.18 -11.67
N LYS A 34 -0.73 9.10 -12.27
CA LYS A 34 -0.55 9.39 -13.69
C LYS A 34 -0.18 8.16 -14.50
N ASN A 35 0.08 7.02 -13.85
CA ASN A 35 0.49 5.81 -14.55
C ASN A 35 -0.04 4.59 -13.82
N GLU A 36 -1.11 4.02 -14.31
CA GLU A 36 -1.77 2.88 -13.67
C GLU A 36 -0.90 1.63 -13.60
N ALA A 37 0.12 1.53 -14.44
CA ALA A 37 1.01 0.39 -14.42
C ALA A 37 2.08 0.50 -13.34
N ASP A 38 2.25 1.68 -12.77
CA ASP A 38 3.24 1.90 -11.71
C ASP A 38 2.56 1.73 -10.37
N VAL A 39 2.68 0.54 -9.79
CA VAL A 39 2.05 0.19 -8.54
C VAL A 39 3.10 -0.23 -7.53
N MET A 40 2.79 -0.08 -6.25
CA MET A 40 3.70 -0.50 -5.20
C MET A 40 2.93 -0.82 -3.93
N ILE A 41 3.60 -1.53 -3.03
CA ILE A 41 3.06 -1.84 -1.71
C ILE A 41 4.01 -1.25 -0.68
N ARG A 42 3.46 -0.54 0.30
CA ARG A 42 4.20 0.03 1.40
C ARG A 42 3.57 -0.40 2.70
N LYS A 43 4.28 -0.19 3.81
CA LYS A 43 3.73 -0.46 5.12
C LYS A 43 3.94 0.75 6.02
N SER A 44 3.10 0.89 7.03
CA SER A 44 3.27 1.98 7.98
C SER A 44 4.48 1.69 8.87
N SER A 45 5.20 2.75 9.23
CA SER A 45 6.31 2.63 10.16
C SER A 45 5.78 2.36 11.57
N LYS A 46 6.48 1.53 12.32
CA LYS A 46 6.09 1.29 13.71
C LYS A 46 6.32 2.50 14.58
N GLU A 47 7.27 3.33 14.20
CA GLU A 47 7.61 4.54 14.97
C GLU A 47 6.70 5.71 14.64
N ASP A 48 6.24 5.77 13.40
CA ASP A 48 5.41 6.88 12.93
C ASP A 48 4.38 6.34 11.95
N LYS A 49 3.12 6.31 12.38
CA LYS A 49 2.06 5.75 11.56
C LYS A 49 1.78 6.55 10.29
N ASP A 50 2.21 7.80 10.27
CA ASP A 50 2.04 8.63 9.08
C ASP A 50 3.15 8.44 8.06
N LEU A 51 4.17 7.67 8.41
CA LEU A 51 5.30 7.41 7.53
C LEU A 51 5.20 6.01 6.94
N TYR A 52 5.21 5.93 5.63
CA TYR A 52 5.15 4.65 4.93
C TYR A 52 6.53 4.28 4.41
N VAL A 53 6.92 3.04 4.65
CA VAL A 53 8.27 2.56 4.34
C VAL A 53 8.18 1.35 3.41
N PRO A 54 9.26 1.07 2.65
CA PRO A 54 9.28 -0.12 1.78
C PRO A 54 9.22 -1.40 2.60
N LEU A 55 8.75 -2.46 1.97
CA LEU A 55 8.76 -3.78 2.59
C LEU A 55 10.20 -4.26 2.70
N GLU A 56 10.46 -5.12 3.68
CA GLU A 56 11.84 -5.49 4.03
C GLU A 56 12.43 -6.56 3.11
N ASN A 57 11.60 -7.46 2.62
CA ASN A 57 12.09 -8.56 1.80
C ASN A 57 10.98 -9.12 0.92
N ASP A 58 11.34 -10.09 0.07
CA ASP A 58 10.39 -10.67 -0.87
C ASP A 58 9.29 -11.44 -0.18
N ASP A 59 9.59 -12.09 0.94
CA ASP A 59 8.58 -12.84 1.68
C ASP A 59 7.50 -11.91 2.20
N GLU A 60 7.90 -10.75 2.70
CA GLU A 60 6.94 -9.77 3.18
C GLU A 60 6.13 -9.20 2.03
N PHE A 61 6.78 -8.96 0.91
CA PHE A 61 6.07 -8.48 -0.28
C PHE A 61 5.03 -9.50 -0.74
N ASN A 62 5.40 -10.76 -0.78
CA ASN A 62 4.48 -11.81 -1.21
C ASN A 62 3.31 -11.93 -0.24
N LEU A 63 3.57 -11.82 1.06
CA LEU A 63 2.51 -11.86 2.06
C LEU A 63 1.56 -10.68 1.89
N ALA A 64 2.09 -9.48 1.77
CA ALA A 64 1.28 -8.28 1.63
C ALA A 64 0.45 -8.34 0.36
N ASN A 65 1.06 -8.79 -0.74
CA ASN A 65 0.36 -8.91 -2.00
C ASN A 65 -0.81 -9.89 -1.89
N LEU A 66 -0.57 -11.02 -1.23
CA LEU A 66 -1.62 -12.02 -1.02
C LEU A 66 -2.76 -11.46 -0.19
N LEU A 67 -2.44 -10.76 0.90
CA LEU A 67 -3.45 -10.19 1.78
C LEU A 67 -4.29 -9.14 1.06
N LEU A 68 -3.64 -8.26 0.32
CA LEU A 68 -4.34 -7.20 -0.40
C LEU A 68 -5.18 -7.76 -1.54
N PHE A 69 -4.65 -8.74 -2.25
CA PHE A 69 -5.37 -9.37 -3.34
C PHE A 69 -6.60 -10.12 -2.83
N LYS A 70 -6.43 -10.84 -1.74
CA LYS A 70 -7.56 -11.57 -1.14
C LYS A 70 -8.65 -10.61 -0.71
N LYS A 71 -8.28 -9.48 -0.13
CA LYS A 71 -9.24 -8.47 0.30
C LYS A 71 -10.02 -7.92 -0.90
N VAL A 72 -9.34 -7.72 -2.03
CA VAL A 72 -9.99 -7.20 -3.23
C VAL A 72 -10.96 -8.21 -3.82
N THR A 73 -10.58 -9.49 -3.83
CA THR A 73 -11.42 -10.52 -4.44
C THR A 73 -12.56 -10.97 -3.54
N GLU A 74 -12.47 -10.69 -2.28
CA GLU A 74 -13.45 -11.13 -1.29
C GLU A 74 -14.52 -10.07 -1.09
N LYS A 75 -15.45 -10.05 -1.96
CA LYS A 75 -16.49 -9.03 -1.89
C LYS A 75 -17.77 -9.52 -1.28
#